data_2d8825ee8c55ee67f66d7826029b4a82
#
_entry.id   2d8825ee8c55ee67f66d7826029b4a82
#
_cell.length_a   1.000
_cell.length_b   1.000
_cell.length_c   1.000
_cell.angle_alpha   90.00
_cell.angle_beta   90.00
_cell.angle_gamma   90.00
#
_symmetry.space_group_name_H-M   'P 1'
#
loop_
_entity.id
_entity.type
_entity.pdbx_description
1 polymer ?
#
loop_
_entity_poly.entity_id
_entity_poly.type
_entity_poly.pdbx_seq_one_letter_code
_entity_poly.pdbx_strand_id
1 'polypeptide(L)'
;MRKCNVLELGCACGGNLIPMAARLPDSYFLGIELSPEQAQEGLSRINELGLANCDIRQADILDLQDEGLRFDYIITHGVYSWSPPEVRERIIELSSRLLSP
;
A
#
# COMPACT_ATOMS: atom_id res chain seq x y z
N MET A 1 -20.29 8.41 1.83
CA MET A 1 -19.31 7.29 1.80
C MET A 1 -18.39 7.37 3.02
N ARG A 2 -18.15 6.20 3.60
CA ARG A 2 -17.30 6.11 4.77
C ARG A 2 -15.82 6.34 4.41
N LYS A 3 -15.11 7.11 5.23
CA LYS A 3 -13.67 7.27 5.11
C LYS A 3 -12.96 5.99 5.50
N CYS A 4 -12.05 5.53 4.66
CA CYS A 4 -11.24 4.34 4.92
C CYS A 4 -9.77 4.66 4.71
N ASN A 5 -8.92 3.95 5.46
CA ASN A 5 -7.49 3.92 5.22
C ASN A 5 -7.14 2.56 4.64
N VAL A 6 -6.52 2.55 3.48
CA VAL A 6 -6.21 1.33 2.74
C VAL A 6 -4.70 1.24 2.51
N LEU A 7 -4.14 0.08 2.81
CA LEU A 7 -2.73 -0.21 2.56
C LEU A 7 -2.63 -1.31 1.51
N GLU A 8 -1.78 -1.12 0.51
CA GLU A 8 -1.43 -2.19 -0.44
C GLU A 8 0.05 -2.52 -0.31
N LEU A 9 0.35 -3.78 0.00
CA LEU A 9 1.72 -4.29 0.06
C LEU A 9 2.08 -4.85 -1.31
N GLY A 10 3.19 -4.38 -1.90
CA GLY A 10 3.56 -4.77 -3.25
C GLY A 10 2.70 -4.10 -4.31
N CYS A 11 2.52 -2.79 -4.20
CA CYS A 11 1.60 -2.05 -5.08
C CYS A 11 2.12 -1.83 -6.50
N ALA A 12 3.35 -2.19 -6.80
CA ALA A 12 3.99 -1.92 -8.10
C ALA A 12 3.90 -0.42 -8.42
N CYS A 13 3.48 -0.05 -9.62
CA CYS A 13 3.32 1.35 -10.00
C CYS A 13 1.92 1.90 -9.68
N GLY A 14 1.18 1.23 -8.81
CA GLY A 14 -0.12 1.72 -8.33
C GLY A 14 -1.29 1.39 -9.23
N GLY A 15 -1.18 0.35 -10.07
CA GLY A 15 -2.23 -0.02 -11.02
C GLY A 15 -3.60 -0.27 -10.40
N ASN A 16 -3.64 -0.77 -9.15
CA ASN A 16 -4.89 -0.95 -8.41
C ASN A 16 -5.19 0.23 -7.50
N LEU A 17 -4.16 0.74 -6.84
CA LEU A 17 -4.29 1.75 -5.79
C LEU A 17 -4.75 3.10 -6.33
N ILE A 18 -4.15 3.55 -7.42
CA ILE A 18 -4.44 4.88 -7.99
C ILE A 18 -5.88 5.00 -8.47
N PRO A 19 -6.43 4.03 -9.24
CA PRO A 19 -7.84 4.12 -9.63
C PRO A 19 -8.80 4.13 -8.44
N MET A 20 -8.50 3.39 -7.37
CA MET A 20 -9.32 3.41 -6.17
C MET A 20 -9.28 4.78 -5.50
N ALA A 21 -8.09 5.37 -5.38
CA ALA A 21 -7.95 6.69 -4.78
C ALA A 21 -8.71 7.76 -5.57
N ALA A 22 -8.66 7.67 -6.89
CA ALA A 22 -9.38 8.62 -7.75
C ALA A 22 -10.90 8.52 -7.58
N ARG A 23 -11.42 7.32 -7.32
CA ARG A 23 -12.86 7.09 -7.13
C ARG A 23 -13.34 7.43 -5.73
N LEU A 24 -12.45 7.35 -4.73
CA LEU A 24 -12.81 7.48 -3.32
C LEU A 24 -12.01 8.60 -2.67
N PRO A 25 -12.30 9.86 -3.04
CA PRO A 25 -11.46 10.99 -2.61
C PRO A 25 -11.44 11.24 -1.10
N ASP A 26 -12.41 10.70 -0.37
CA ASP A 26 -12.46 10.86 1.09
C ASP A 26 -11.70 9.77 1.84
N SER A 27 -11.22 8.74 1.14
CA SER A 27 -10.43 7.67 1.71
C SER A 27 -8.95 7.89 1.41
N TYR A 28 -8.08 7.31 2.25
CA TYR A 28 -6.63 7.44 2.08
C TYR A 28 -6.02 6.10 1.65
N PHE A 29 -5.09 6.15 0.71
CA PHE A 29 -4.46 4.96 0.13
C PHE A 29 -2.95 5.07 0.19
N LEU A 30 -2.32 4.08 0.82
CA LEU A 30 -0.86 3.99 0.90
C LEU A 30 -0.40 2.68 0.26
N GLY A 31 0.55 2.77 -0.65
CA GLY A 31 1.20 1.61 -1.25
C GLY A 31 2.64 1.47 -0.78
N ILE A 32 3.08 0.25 -0.62
CA ILE A 32 4.48 -0.07 -0.31
C ILE A 32 5.02 -0.89 -1.47
N GLU A 33 6.15 -0.48 -2.03
CA GLU A 33 6.76 -1.15 -3.17
C GLU A 33 8.27 -1.27 -3.00
N LEU A 34 8.80 -2.46 -3.22
CA LEU A 34 10.22 -2.74 -3.11
C LEU A 34 11.03 -2.12 -4.25
N SER A 35 10.50 -2.16 -5.48
CA SER A 35 11.19 -1.65 -6.67
C SER A 35 11.20 -0.13 -6.68
N PRO A 36 12.39 0.51 -6.64
CA PRO A 36 12.46 1.98 -6.70
C PRO A 36 11.87 2.54 -8.00
N GLU A 37 12.06 1.85 -9.12
CA GLU A 37 11.56 2.30 -10.42
C GLU A 37 10.04 2.30 -10.45
N GLN A 38 9.41 1.24 -9.95
CA GLN A 38 7.96 1.14 -9.93
C GLN A 38 7.34 2.12 -8.94
N ALA A 39 7.96 2.29 -7.77
CA ALA A 39 7.50 3.26 -6.80
C ALA A 39 7.55 4.68 -7.38
N GLN A 40 8.63 5.01 -8.06
CA GLN A 40 8.80 6.33 -8.68
C GLN A 40 7.78 6.56 -9.79
N GLU A 41 7.53 5.55 -10.62
CA GLU A 41 6.52 5.63 -11.68
C GLU A 41 5.14 5.91 -11.08
N GLY A 42 4.79 5.18 -10.01
CA GLY A 42 3.53 5.39 -9.32
C GLY A 42 3.38 6.78 -8.74
N LEU A 43 4.45 7.29 -8.10
CA LEU A 43 4.45 8.64 -7.54
C LEU A 43 4.28 9.69 -8.63
N SER A 44 4.90 9.49 -9.79
CA SER A 44 4.74 10.40 -10.93
C SER A 44 3.29 10.44 -11.40
N ARG A 45 2.63 9.29 -11.46
CA ARG A 45 1.21 9.21 -11.85
C ARG A 45 0.32 9.92 -10.84
N ILE A 46 0.56 9.72 -9.55
CA ILE A 46 -0.18 10.38 -8.48
C ILE A 46 -0.06 11.90 -8.63
N ASN A 47 1.16 12.37 -8.88
CA ASN A 47 1.42 13.79 -9.06
C ASN A 47 0.72 14.35 -10.30
N GLU A 48 0.77 13.64 -11.43
CA GLU A 48 0.11 14.05 -12.67
C GLU A 48 -1.41 14.16 -12.49
N LEU A 49 -2.00 13.25 -11.73
CA LEU A 49 -3.43 13.24 -11.48
C LEU A 49 -3.86 14.19 -10.37
N GLY A 50 -2.89 14.76 -9.64
CA GLY A 50 -3.20 15.68 -8.55
C GLY A 50 -3.90 15.03 -7.38
N LEU A 51 -3.65 13.75 -7.12
CA LEU A 51 -4.31 13.04 -6.03
C LEU A 51 -3.64 13.38 -4.69
N ALA A 52 -4.45 13.86 -3.74
CA ALA A 52 -3.97 14.19 -2.40
C ALA A 52 -4.15 13.05 -1.41
N ASN A 53 -4.88 12.00 -1.80
CA ASN A 53 -5.27 10.90 -0.92
C ASN A 53 -4.58 9.58 -1.26
N CYS A 54 -3.46 9.63 -1.96
CA CYS A 54 -2.72 8.45 -2.39
C CYS A 54 -1.23 8.72 -2.28
N ASP A 55 -0.49 7.74 -1.76
CA ASP A 55 0.96 7.84 -1.67
C ASP A 55 1.57 6.46 -1.89
N ILE A 56 2.81 6.43 -2.33
CA ILE A 56 3.58 5.20 -2.48
C ILE A 56 4.92 5.41 -1.82
N ARG A 57 5.30 4.44 -0.96
CA ARG A 57 6.58 4.47 -0.26
C ARG A 57 7.43 3.30 -0.75
N GLN A 58 8.66 3.59 -1.17
CA GLN A 58 9.61 2.55 -1.54
C GLN A 58 10.18 1.93 -0.27
N ALA A 59 9.96 0.64 -0.06
CA ALA A 59 10.46 -0.08 1.10
C ALA A 59 10.37 -1.58 0.90
N ASP A 60 11.23 -2.31 1.62
CA ASP A 60 11.13 -3.75 1.74
C ASP A 60 10.13 -4.08 2.86
N ILE A 61 9.20 -4.98 2.59
CA ILE A 61 8.21 -5.41 3.58
C ILE A 61 8.89 -5.91 4.86
N LEU A 62 10.05 -6.58 4.73
CA LEU A 62 10.80 -7.09 5.87
C LEU A 62 11.33 -5.98 6.79
N ASP A 63 11.52 -4.79 6.25
CA ASP A 63 12.06 -3.65 6.99
C ASP A 63 10.98 -2.71 7.52
N LEU A 64 9.71 -2.96 7.19
CA LEU A 64 8.62 -2.11 7.65
C LEU A 64 8.44 -2.20 9.16
N GLN A 65 8.16 -1.06 9.76
CA GLN A 65 7.91 -0.95 11.20
C GLN A 65 6.53 -0.36 11.45
N ASP A 66 5.95 -0.72 12.57
CA ASP A 66 4.68 -0.13 13.03
C ASP A 66 4.95 1.29 13.50
N GLU A 67 4.50 2.27 12.74
CA GLU A 67 4.65 3.70 13.06
C GLU A 67 3.39 4.29 13.70
N GLY A 68 2.51 3.43 14.18
CA GLY A 68 1.24 3.89 14.77
C GLY A 68 0.11 4.07 13.77
N LEU A 69 0.38 3.88 12.48
CA LEU A 69 -0.66 3.93 11.44
C LEU A 69 -1.57 2.72 11.54
N ARG A 70 -2.83 2.92 11.23
CA ARG A 70 -3.82 1.83 11.22
C ARG A 70 -4.65 1.92 9.94
N PHE A 71 -4.99 0.77 9.41
CA PHE A 71 -5.70 0.66 8.14
C PHE A 71 -6.96 -0.17 8.30
N ASP A 72 -8.00 0.19 7.55
CA ASP A 72 -9.26 -0.56 7.52
C ASP A 72 -9.14 -1.77 6.62
N TYR A 73 -8.34 -1.67 5.55
CA TYR A 73 -8.12 -2.76 4.59
C TYR A 73 -6.64 -2.86 4.25
N ILE A 74 -6.15 -4.09 4.14
CA ILE A 74 -4.79 -4.37 3.67
C ILE A 74 -4.88 -5.30 2.48
N ILE A 75 -4.32 -4.88 1.35
CA ILE A 75 -4.35 -5.61 0.09
C ILE A 75 -2.95 -6.15 -0.18
N THR A 76 -2.86 -7.45 -0.52
CA THR A 76 -1.59 -8.09 -0.84
C THR A 76 -1.65 -8.76 -2.22
N HIS A 77 -2.33 -8.14 -3.17
CA HIS A 77 -2.62 -8.70 -4.47
C HIS A 77 -1.34 -9.15 -5.20
N GLY A 78 -1.27 -10.44 -5.52
CA GLY A 78 -0.17 -11.02 -6.28
C GLY A 78 1.15 -11.20 -5.55
N VAL A 79 1.29 -10.68 -4.34
CA VAL A 79 2.55 -10.76 -3.59
C VAL A 79 2.65 -12.03 -2.76
N TYR A 80 1.58 -12.38 -2.06
CA TYR A 80 1.61 -13.41 -1.02
C TYR A 80 1.94 -14.80 -1.57
N SER A 81 1.35 -15.18 -2.69
CA SER A 81 1.41 -16.55 -3.20
C SER A 81 2.80 -16.98 -3.69
N TRP A 82 3.63 -16.02 -4.16
CA TRP A 82 4.96 -16.32 -4.69
C TRP A 82 6.11 -15.86 -3.79
N SER A 83 5.80 -15.19 -2.69
CA SER A 83 6.81 -14.65 -1.79
C SER A 83 7.51 -15.74 -0.99
N PRO A 84 8.78 -15.54 -0.60
CA PRO A 84 9.45 -16.47 0.34
C PRO A 84 8.71 -16.55 1.67
N PRO A 85 8.87 -17.67 2.42
CA PRO A 85 8.16 -17.84 3.69
C PRO A 85 8.33 -16.69 4.69
N GLU A 86 9.54 -16.16 4.84
CA GLU A 86 9.79 -15.05 5.77
C GLU A 86 9.03 -13.78 5.38
N VAL A 87 8.85 -13.54 4.07
CA VAL A 87 8.05 -12.39 3.59
C VAL A 87 6.58 -12.62 3.89
N ARG A 88 6.07 -13.83 3.66
CA ARG A 88 4.68 -14.17 3.96
C ARG A 88 4.37 -14.04 5.44
N GLU A 89 5.29 -14.50 6.30
CA GLU A 89 5.13 -14.34 7.75
C GLU A 89 5.09 -12.88 8.16
N ARG A 90 5.96 -12.06 7.55
CA ARG A 90 5.98 -10.62 7.83
C ARG A 90 4.70 -9.94 7.39
N ILE A 91 4.14 -10.32 6.25
CA ILE A 91 2.86 -9.79 5.77
C ILE A 91 1.75 -10.08 6.79
N ILE A 92 1.68 -11.32 7.28
CA ILE A 92 0.69 -11.72 8.29
C ILE A 92 0.87 -10.90 9.57
N GLU A 93 2.09 -10.77 10.04
CA GLU A 93 2.41 -10.02 11.26
C GLU A 93 2.03 -8.55 11.13
N LEU A 94 2.44 -7.90 10.03
CA LEU A 94 2.10 -6.51 9.77
C LEU A 94 0.60 -6.32 9.65
N SER A 95 -0.09 -7.19 8.94
CA SER A 95 -1.53 -7.10 8.78
C SER A 95 -2.24 -7.16 10.13
N SER A 96 -1.77 -8.04 11.01
CA SER A 96 -2.32 -8.17 12.35
C SER A 96 -2.15 -6.89 13.17
N ARG A 97 -1.00 -6.21 13.02
CA ARG A 97 -0.69 -5.00 13.79
C ARG A 97 -1.32 -3.74 13.22
N LEU A 98 -1.39 -3.64 11.90
CA LEU A 98 -1.78 -2.41 11.22
C LEU A 98 -3.27 -2.30 10.94
N LEU A 99 -4.01 -3.41 11.01
CA LEU A 99 -5.46 -3.35 10.83
C LEU A 99 -6.13 -2.65 12.01
N SER A 100 -7.10 -1.81 11.69
CA SER A 100 -7.92 -1.14 12.69
C SER A 100 -8.75 -2.18 13.46
N PRO A 101 -8.94 -1.99 14.78
CA PRO A 101 -9.77 -2.90 15.55
C PRO A 101 -11.23 -2.91 15.13
#